data_de78aafd2e704848e25edafbca0efeb9
#
_entry.id   de78aafd2e704848e25edafbca0efeb9
#
_cell.length_a   1.000
_cell.length_b   1.000
_cell.length_c   1.000
_cell.angle_alpha   90.00
_cell.angle_beta   90.00
_cell.angle_gamma   90.00
#
_symmetry.space_group_name_H-M   'P 1'
#
loop_
_entity.id
_entity.type
_entity.pdbx_description
1 polymer ?
#
loop_
_entity_poly.entity_id
_entity_poly.type
_entity_poly.pdbx_seq_one_letter_code
_entity_poly.pdbx_strand_id
1 'polypeptide(L)'
;MIYDLLAPFYDKFNGDINYSDWADFIEKIIEREYGMGRPELVLDLGCGTGSMTLELAARGYDMTGIDYSSEMLDIARERGEEAGFDGRILWLLQDMREFELYGTVDTAVCCLDGINHLTSKKDLDKTLKLVHNYLIPDGLFIFDINGRYKFENIYGDQTYAMENENAVCVWQNYYNGKNGLCDFYITLFEEDEDGRYCRYDEIQKEKMYTLKMIKNALAKASLEFVGAYSDFNFSEASDESERIYIVARCKKEASYGKL
;
A
#
# COMPACT_ATOMS: atom_id res chain seq x y z
N MET A 1 5.62 -14.80 9.41
CA MET A 1 5.42 -14.05 8.12
C MET A 1 5.83 -12.60 8.36
N ILE A 2 5.95 -11.78 7.37
CA ILE A 2 6.25 -10.33 7.53
C ILE A 2 5.00 -9.69 8.15
N TYR A 3 5.16 -8.78 9.09
CA TYR A 3 4.12 -8.07 9.86
C TYR A 3 3.34 -8.89 10.92
N ASP A 4 3.58 -10.17 11.09
CA ASP A 4 2.83 -10.97 12.08
C ASP A 4 3.09 -10.48 13.52
N LEU A 5 4.34 -10.14 13.84
CA LEU A 5 4.74 -9.70 15.18
C LEU A 5 4.55 -8.19 15.38
N LEU A 6 4.61 -7.40 14.31
CA LEU A 6 4.49 -5.94 14.39
C LEU A 6 3.07 -5.45 14.24
N ALA A 7 2.12 -6.28 13.77
CA ALA A 7 0.74 -5.87 13.51
C ALA A 7 0.10 -5.11 14.69
N PRO A 8 0.21 -5.55 15.97
CA PRO A 8 -0.36 -4.82 17.10
C PRO A 8 0.27 -3.44 17.37
N PHE A 9 1.48 -3.22 16.85
CA PHE A 9 2.25 -2.00 17.07
C PHE A 9 2.32 -1.13 15.80
N TYR A 10 1.91 -1.67 14.66
CA TYR A 10 2.04 -1.02 13.35
C TYR A 10 1.42 0.38 13.35
N ASP A 11 0.18 0.51 13.78
CA ASP A 11 -0.50 1.80 13.81
C ASP A 11 0.10 2.77 14.86
N LYS A 12 0.66 2.24 15.97
CA LYS A 12 1.31 3.08 16.99
C LYS A 12 2.61 3.70 16.49
N PHE A 13 3.38 2.97 15.66
CA PHE A 13 4.61 3.48 15.06
C PHE A 13 4.36 4.32 13.79
N ASN A 14 3.17 4.20 13.20
CA ASN A 14 2.73 4.98 12.05
C ASN A 14 1.70 6.08 12.43
N GLY A 15 1.63 6.46 13.71
CA GLY A 15 0.63 7.39 14.24
C GLY A 15 0.65 8.81 13.63
N ASP A 16 1.73 9.19 12.94
CA ASP A 16 1.84 10.47 12.25
C ASP A 16 1.14 10.47 10.88
N ILE A 17 0.62 9.32 10.40
CA ILE A 17 -0.04 9.23 9.10
C ILE A 17 -1.48 9.71 9.20
N ASN A 18 -1.78 10.80 8.51
CA ASN A 18 -3.16 11.29 8.37
C ASN A 18 -3.86 10.58 7.19
N TYR A 19 -4.55 9.48 7.47
CA TYR A 19 -5.29 8.71 6.45
C TYR A 19 -6.43 9.52 5.83
N SER A 20 -7.01 10.49 6.55
CA SER A 20 -8.05 11.37 6.01
C SER A 20 -7.51 12.27 4.90
N ASP A 21 -6.33 12.88 5.09
CA ASP A 21 -5.69 13.68 4.03
C ASP A 21 -5.33 12.83 2.79
N TRP A 22 -4.94 11.57 3.01
CA TRP A 22 -4.70 10.63 1.92
C TRP A 22 -5.98 10.30 1.16
N ALA A 23 -7.06 10.02 1.86
CA ALA A 23 -8.36 9.74 1.24
C ALA A 23 -8.88 10.97 0.49
N ASP A 24 -8.72 12.17 1.02
CA ASP A 24 -9.04 13.43 0.32
C ASP A 24 -8.24 13.57 -0.98
N PHE A 25 -6.97 13.19 -0.95
CA PHE A 25 -6.13 13.22 -2.15
C PHE A 25 -6.58 12.18 -3.18
N ILE A 26 -6.91 10.94 -2.76
CA ILE A 26 -7.47 9.91 -3.62
C ILE A 26 -8.77 10.38 -4.26
N GLU A 27 -9.70 10.98 -3.49
CA GLU A 27 -10.96 11.52 -4.03
C GLU A 27 -10.71 12.64 -5.06
N LYS A 28 -9.77 13.55 -4.82
CA LYS A 28 -9.37 14.58 -5.79
C LYS A 28 -8.78 13.97 -7.08
N ILE A 29 -8.01 12.88 -6.99
CA ILE A 29 -7.53 12.14 -8.16
C ILE A 29 -8.71 11.53 -8.92
N ILE A 30 -9.64 10.89 -8.23
CA ILE A 30 -10.84 10.29 -8.81
C ILE A 30 -11.67 11.35 -9.54
N GLU A 31 -11.94 12.48 -8.90
CA GLU A 31 -12.69 13.60 -9.51
C GLU A 31 -12.03 14.11 -10.80
N ARG A 32 -10.71 14.18 -10.84
CA ARG A 32 -9.97 14.69 -11.99
C ARG A 32 -9.85 13.68 -13.13
N GLU A 33 -9.68 12.41 -12.80
CA GLU A 33 -9.17 11.42 -13.75
C GLU A 33 -10.17 10.29 -14.07
N TYR A 34 -11.13 9.98 -13.20
CA TYR A 34 -11.98 8.81 -13.42
C TYR A 34 -12.96 8.98 -14.59
N GLY A 35 -13.54 10.18 -14.73
CA GLY A 35 -14.36 10.53 -15.90
C GLY A 35 -15.72 9.82 -16.06
N MET A 36 -16.02 8.83 -15.21
CA MET A 36 -17.24 8.01 -15.24
C MET A 36 -18.16 8.28 -14.03
N GLY A 37 -18.01 9.42 -13.40
CA GLY A 37 -18.73 9.78 -12.17
C GLY A 37 -17.94 9.39 -10.92
N ARG A 38 -18.57 8.71 -9.96
CA ARG A 38 -17.93 8.21 -8.75
C ARG A 38 -17.76 6.69 -8.84
N PRO A 39 -16.57 6.13 -8.59
CA PRO A 39 -16.43 4.68 -8.48
C PRO A 39 -17.25 4.13 -7.31
N GLU A 40 -17.77 2.92 -7.43
CA GLU A 40 -18.49 2.24 -6.37
C GLU A 40 -17.60 1.18 -5.71
N LEU A 41 -16.99 0.31 -6.52
CA LEU A 41 -16.18 -0.83 -6.07
C LEU A 41 -14.70 -0.45 -6.00
N VAL A 42 -14.12 -0.48 -4.82
CA VAL A 42 -12.71 -0.12 -4.60
C VAL A 42 -11.95 -1.26 -3.94
N LEU A 43 -10.83 -1.63 -4.57
CA LEU A 43 -9.86 -2.60 -4.03
C LEU A 43 -8.76 -1.87 -3.29
N ASP A 44 -8.48 -2.26 -2.05
CA ASP A 44 -7.27 -1.86 -1.30
C ASP A 44 -6.29 -3.04 -1.26
N LEU A 45 -5.19 -2.90 -1.98
CA LEU A 45 -4.20 -3.95 -2.21
C LEU A 45 -3.00 -3.79 -1.26
N GLY A 46 -2.84 -4.72 -0.32
CA GLY A 46 -1.94 -4.60 0.82
C GLY A 46 -2.56 -3.70 1.89
N CYS A 47 -3.81 -4.01 2.29
CA CYS A 47 -4.62 -3.15 3.16
C CYS A 47 -4.12 -3.08 4.61
N GLY A 48 -3.23 -3.99 5.04
CA GLY A 48 -2.71 -4.05 6.39
C GLY A 48 -3.81 -4.12 7.45
N THR A 49 -3.73 -3.28 8.47
CA THR A 49 -4.72 -3.12 9.56
C THR A 49 -6.03 -2.43 9.13
N GLY A 50 -6.20 -2.17 7.83
CA GLY A 50 -7.42 -1.65 7.25
C GLY A 50 -7.62 -0.14 7.38
N SER A 51 -6.64 0.63 7.82
CA SER A 51 -6.80 2.07 8.10
C SER A 51 -7.31 2.86 6.88
N MET A 52 -6.72 2.65 5.69
CA MET A 52 -7.19 3.30 4.45
C MET A 52 -8.51 2.71 3.98
N THR A 53 -8.69 1.38 4.06
CA THR A 53 -9.94 0.71 3.70
C THR A 53 -11.12 1.27 4.50
N LEU A 54 -10.98 1.43 5.83
CA LEU A 54 -12.01 1.96 6.72
C LEU A 54 -12.30 3.43 6.42
N GLU A 55 -11.27 4.24 6.15
CA GLU A 55 -11.44 5.64 5.79
C GLU A 55 -12.24 5.81 4.48
N LEU A 56 -11.93 4.99 3.46
CA LEU A 56 -12.67 5.01 2.20
C LEU A 56 -14.10 4.42 2.36
N ALA A 57 -14.28 3.37 3.17
CA ALA A 57 -15.61 2.83 3.48
C ALA A 57 -16.50 3.88 4.20
N ALA A 58 -15.94 4.66 5.12
CA ALA A 58 -16.65 5.75 5.79
C ALA A 58 -17.09 6.85 4.81
N ARG A 59 -16.40 7.03 3.71
CA ARG A 59 -16.76 7.92 2.61
C ARG A 59 -17.78 7.31 1.65
N GLY A 60 -18.18 6.05 1.86
CA GLY A 60 -19.26 5.39 1.13
C GLY A 60 -18.82 4.59 -0.09
N TYR A 61 -17.54 4.20 -0.19
CA TYR A 61 -17.07 3.23 -1.17
C TYR A 61 -17.38 1.80 -0.70
N ASP A 62 -17.66 0.92 -1.64
CA ASP A 62 -17.76 -0.53 -1.40
C ASP A 62 -16.36 -1.14 -1.49
N MET A 63 -15.83 -1.55 -0.34
CA MET A 63 -14.42 -1.87 -0.18
C MET A 63 -14.14 -3.37 -0.16
N THR A 64 -13.11 -3.76 -0.90
CA THR A 64 -12.43 -5.05 -0.73
C THR A 64 -11.00 -4.79 -0.30
N GLY A 65 -10.61 -5.29 0.87
CA GLY A 65 -9.24 -5.24 1.37
C GLY A 65 -8.53 -6.57 1.16
N ILE A 66 -7.34 -6.56 0.59
CA ILE A 66 -6.47 -7.73 0.42
C ILE A 66 -5.18 -7.52 1.19
N ASP A 67 -4.82 -8.48 2.05
CA ASP A 67 -3.49 -8.58 2.64
C ASP A 67 -3.07 -10.04 2.74
N TYR A 68 -1.76 -10.29 2.80
CA TYR A 68 -1.23 -11.65 2.95
C TYR A 68 -0.96 -12.04 4.40
N SER A 69 -0.98 -11.09 5.35
CA SER A 69 -0.87 -11.32 6.79
C SER A 69 -2.25 -11.53 7.40
N SER A 70 -2.44 -12.70 8.03
CA SER A 70 -3.66 -13.00 8.78
C SER A 70 -3.83 -12.09 9.98
N GLU A 71 -2.73 -11.76 10.65
CA GLU A 71 -2.68 -10.93 11.85
C GLU A 71 -3.11 -9.49 11.54
N MET A 72 -2.65 -8.95 10.39
CA MET A 72 -3.11 -7.64 9.91
C MET A 72 -4.61 -7.64 9.64
N LEU A 73 -5.10 -8.68 8.95
CA LEU A 73 -6.52 -8.78 8.61
C LEU A 73 -7.42 -9.04 9.82
N ASP A 74 -6.92 -9.71 10.86
CA ASP A 74 -7.68 -9.88 12.10
C ASP A 74 -7.92 -8.54 12.80
N ILE A 75 -6.87 -7.69 12.87
CA ILE A 75 -7.00 -6.31 13.36
C ILE A 75 -7.94 -5.49 12.45
N ALA A 76 -7.81 -5.63 11.11
CA ALA A 76 -8.67 -4.91 10.17
C ALA A 76 -10.16 -5.27 10.34
N ARG A 77 -10.49 -6.55 10.58
CA ARG A 77 -11.86 -7.00 10.84
C ARG A 77 -12.38 -6.45 12.16
N GLU A 78 -11.62 -6.58 13.26
CA GLU A 78 -12.00 -6.05 14.56
C GLU A 78 -12.31 -4.54 14.48
N ARG A 79 -11.43 -3.77 13.87
CA ARG A 79 -11.65 -2.33 13.66
C ARG A 79 -12.84 -2.04 12.75
N GLY A 80 -13.07 -2.88 11.73
CA GLY A 80 -14.22 -2.79 10.86
C GLY A 80 -15.54 -3.00 11.61
N GLU A 81 -15.60 -3.98 12.51
CA GLU A 81 -16.75 -4.25 13.37
C GLU A 81 -17.00 -3.09 14.34
N GLU A 82 -15.94 -2.59 15.02
CA GLU A 82 -16.02 -1.45 15.93
C GLU A 82 -16.51 -0.17 15.23
N ALA A 83 -16.11 0.03 13.96
CA ALA A 83 -16.53 1.17 13.13
C ALA A 83 -17.93 0.99 12.52
N GLY A 84 -18.62 -0.14 12.76
CA GLY A 84 -19.96 -0.41 12.25
C GLY A 84 -20.00 -0.88 10.79
N PHE A 85 -18.92 -1.43 10.27
CA PHE A 85 -18.80 -2.02 8.93
C PHE A 85 -18.86 -3.55 8.93
N ASP A 86 -19.37 -4.17 10.00
CA ASP A 86 -19.51 -5.63 10.06
C ASP A 86 -20.22 -6.19 8.83
N GLY A 87 -19.57 -7.16 8.17
CA GLY A 87 -20.07 -7.81 6.94
C GLY A 87 -20.21 -6.89 5.72
N ARG A 88 -19.77 -5.62 5.78
CA ARG A 88 -19.84 -4.66 4.67
C ARG A 88 -18.55 -4.50 3.90
N ILE A 89 -17.44 -4.86 4.49
CA ILE A 89 -16.12 -4.85 3.86
C ILE A 89 -15.70 -6.30 3.62
N LEU A 90 -15.25 -6.60 2.40
CA LEU A 90 -14.73 -7.93 2.07
C LEU A 90 -13.22 -7.96 2.36
N TRP A 91 -12.82 -8.71 3.39
CA TRP A 91 -11.44 -8.93 3.75
C TRP A 91 -10.94 -10.26 3.21
N LEU A 92 -9.87 -10.25 2.39
CA LEU A 92 -9.33 -11.43 1.71
C LEU A 92 -7.88 -11.67 2.09
N LEU A 93 -7.59 -12.83 2.66
CA LEU A 93 -6.23 -13.29 2.92
C LEU A 93 -5.61 -13.80 1.62
N GLN A 94 -4.94 -12.92 0.88
CA GLN A 94 -4.32 -13.23 -0.41
C GLN A 94 -3.05 -12.42 -0.63
N ASP A 95 -2.13 -13.00 -1.40
CA ASP A 95 -0.91 -12.32 -1.84
C ASP A 95 -1.21 -11.44 -3.07
N MET A 96 -0.79 -10.19 -3.06
CA MET A 96 -0.98 -9.27 -4.18
C MET A 96 -0.35 -9.76 -5.50
N ARG A 97 0.55 -10.75 -5.44
CA ARG A 97 1.17 -11.38 -6.61
C ARG A 97 0.32 -12.46 -7.25
N GLU A 98 -0.78 -12.89 -6.60
CA GLU A 98 -1.61 -14.01 -7.08
C GLU A 98 -3.06 -13.95 -6.62
N PHE A 99 -3.54 -12.74 -6.32
CA PHE A 99 -4.92 -12.56 -5.87
C PHE A 99 -5.95 -12.83 -6.96
N GLU A 100 -7.13 -13.24 -6.54
CA GLU A 100 -8.29 -13.52 -7.38
C GLU A 100 -9.52 -12.80 -6.82
N LEU A 101 -10.31 -12.20 -7.71
CA LEU A 101 -11.59 -11.59 -7.42
C LEU A 101 -12.69 -12.23 -8.26
N TYR A 102 -13.93 -12.25 -7.75
CA TYR A 102 -15.09 -12.76 -8.50
C TYR A 102 -15.53 -11.83 -9.64
N GLY A 103 -15.12 -10.58 -9.63
CA GLY A 103 -15.52 -9.58 -10.61
C GLY A 103 -14.43 -8.52 -10.79
N THR A 104 -14.80 -7.44 -11.45
CA THR A 104 -13.94 -6.28 -11.65
C THR A 104 -14.27 -5.20 -10.62
N VAL A 105 -13.29 -4.32 -10.39
CA VAL A 105 -13.42 -3.13 -9.54
C VAL A 105 -13.22 -1.86 -10.37
N ASP A 106 -13.80 -0.76 -9.90
CA ASP A 106 -13.71 0.54 -10.58
C ASP A 106 -12.35 1.20 -10.36
N THR A 107 -11.85 1.07 -9.15
CA THR A 107 -10.57 1.66 -8.73
C THR A 107 -9.84 0.68 -7.82
N ALA A 108 -8.53 0.63 -7.95
CA ALA A 108 -7.65 -0.04 -7.00
C ALA A 108 -6.71 0.98 -6.35
N VAL A 109 -6.47 0.83 -5.05
CA VAL A 109 -5.47 1.60 -4.32
C VAL A 109 -4.42 0.65 -3.75
N CYS A 110 -3.19 1.13 -3.56
CA CYS A 110 -2.14 0.42 -2.83
C CYS A 110 -1.31 1.48 -2.10
N CYS A 111 -1.62 1.70 -0.84
CA CYS A 111 -1.08 2.80 -0.06
C CYS A 111 0.07 2.38 0.83
N LEU A 112 0.88 3.36 1.27
CA LEU A 112 1.99 3.16 2.20
C LEU A 112 3.02 2.15 1.68
N ASP A 113 3.59 2.48 0.50
CA ASP A 113 4.71 1.75 -0.11
C ASP A 113 4.50 0.24 -0.33
N GLY A 114 3.25 -0.24 -0.32
CA GLY A 114 2.94 -1.66 -0.56
C GLY A 114 3.62 -2.22 -1.82
N ILE A 115 3.77 -1.42 -2.88
CA ILE A 115 4.49 -1.79 -4.11
C ILE A 115 6.00 -2.00 -3.88
N ASN A 116 6.62 -1.32 -2.91
CA ASN A 116 8.04 -1.50 -2.61
C ASN A 116 8.35 -2.88 -2.01
N HIS A 117 7.37 -3.54 -1.38
CA HIS A 117 7.51 -4.93 -0.89
C HIS A 117 7.61 -5.98 -2.01
N LEU A 118 7.31 -5.61 -3.26
CA LEU A 118 7.57 -6.45 -4.42
C LEU A 118 9.06 -6.39 -4.79
N THR A 119 9.87 -7.22 -4.18
CA THR A 119 11.34 -7.15 -4.25
C THR A 119 11.94 -7.58 -5.59
N SER A 120 11.15 -8.16 -6.49
CA SER A 120 11.59 -8.55 -7.82
C SER A 120 10.76 -7.89 -8.93
N LYS A 121 11.41 -7.64 -10.07
CA LYS A 121 10.70 -7.15 -11.26
C LYS A 121 9.61 -8.10 -11.73
N LYS A 122 9.80 -9.42 -11.54
CA LYS A 122 8.80 -10.43 -11.92
C LYS A 122 7.53 -10.29 -11.08
N ASP A 123 7.69 -10.04 -9.79
CA ASP A 123 6.56 -9.87 -8.88
C ASP A 123 5.80 -8.58 -9.19
N LEU A 124 6.50 -7.47 -9.43
CA LEU A 124 5.89 -6.21 -9.88
C LEU A 124 5.11 -6.41 -11.19
N ASP A 125 5.72 -7.04 -12.21
CA ASP A 125 5.07 -7.32 -13.50
C ASP A 125 3.82 -8.21 -13.31
N LYS A 126 3.86 -9.19 -12.39
CA LYS A 126 2.74 -10.11 -12.09
C LYS A 126 1.60 -9.36 -11.40
N THR A 127 1.90 -8.58 -10.37
CA THR A 127 0.93 -7.78 -9.63
C THR A 127 0.22 -6.77 -10.55
N LEU A 128 0.98 -6.00 -11.33
CA LEU A 128 0.38 -5.02 -12.24
C LEU A 128 -0.51 -5.65 -13.31
N LYS A 129 -0.20 -6.87 -13.77
CA LYS A 129 -1.08 -7.62 -14.68
C LYS A 129 -2.38 -8.04 -14.01
N LEU A 130 -2.35 -8.44 -12.74
CA LEU A 130 -3.56 -8.77 -12.00
C LEU A 130 -4.40 -7.52 -11.75
N VAL A 131 -3.79 -6.40 -11.36
CA VAL A 131 -4.48 -5.11 -11.24
C VAL A 131 -5.17 -4.75 -12.57
N HIS A 132 -4.45 -4.83 -13.70
CA HIS A 132 -5.07 -4.62 -15.01
C HIS A 132 -6.22 -5.60 -15.28
N ASN A 133 -6.08 -6.89 -14.92
CA ASN A 133 -7.12 -7.90 -15.14
C ASN A 133 -8.42 -7.56 -14.40
N TYR A 134 -8.32 -7.08 -13.17
CA TYR A 134 -9.48 -6.84 -12.30
C TYR A 134 -10.01 -5.41 -12.34
N LEU A 135 -9.31 -4.44 -12.90
CA LEU A 135 -9.88 -3.12 -13.16
C LEU A 135 -10.86 -3.16 -14.34
N ILE A 136 -11.93 -2.38 -14.29
CA ILE A 136 -12.78 -2.11 -15.45
C ILE A 136 -12.01 -1.30 -16.50
N PRO A 137 -12.47 -1.23 -17.78
CA PRO A 137 -11.94 -0.29 -18.75
C PRO A 137 -11.97 1.14 -18.18
N ASP A 138 -10.89 1.90 -18.34
CA ASP A 138 -10.66 3.24 -17.81
C ASP A 138 -10.68 3.37 -16.27
N GLY A 139 -10.76 2.25 -15.55
CA GLY A 139 -10.58 2.21 -14.10
C GLY A 139 -9.20 2.68 -13.67
N LEU A 140 -9.09 3.20 -12.45
CA LEU A 140 -7.86 3.80 -11.94
C LEU A 140 -7.09 2.84 -11.00
N PHE A 141 -5.77 2.89 -11.10
CA PHE A 141 -4.87 2.36 -10.07
C PHE A 141 -4.08 3.52 -9.46
N ILE A 142 -4.28 3.74 -8.16
CA ILE A 142 -3.66 4.83 -7.40
C ILE A 142 -2.78 4.18 -6.34
N PHE A 143 -1.48 4.46 -6.38
CA PHE A 143 -0.54 3.86 -5.44
C PHE A 143 0.62 4.80 -5.17
N ASP A 144 1.39 4.50 -4.13
CA ASP A 144 2.62 5.21 -3.86
C ASP A 144 3.82 4.28 -3.81
N ILE A 145 4.98 4.89 -3.93
CA ILE A 145 6.27 4.25 -3.69
C ILE A 145 7.15 5.19 -2.86
N ASN A 146 8.02 4.61 -2.06
CA ASN A 146 9.17 5.30 -1.52
C ASN A 146 10.13 5.65 -2.66
N GLY A 147 10.49 6.93 -2.79
CA GLY A 147 11.37 7.45 -3.83
C GLY A 147 12.84 7.08 -3.58
N ARG A 148 13.67 7.27 -4.62
CA ARG A 148 15.13 7.05 -4.53
C ARG A 148 15.75 7.83 -3.37
N TYR A 149 15.36 9.11 -3.21
CA TYR A 149 15.88 9.96 -2.15
C TYR A 149 15.73 9.34 -0.77
N LYS A 150 14.55 8.74 -0.48
CA LYS A 150 14.28 8.08 0.80
C LYS A 150 15.20 6.87 1.03
N PHE A 151 15.41 6.03 0.00
CA PHE A 151 16.30 4.88 0.12
C PHE A 151 17.76 5.27 0.31
N GLU A 152 18.24 6.30 -0.39
CA GLU A 152 19.65 6.70 -0.38
C GLU A 152 20.00 7.60 0.81
N ASN A 153 19.09 8.48 1.27
CA ASN A 153 19.40 9.51 2.25
C ASN A 153 18.70 9.35 3.60
N ILE A 154 17.52 8.68 3.64
CA ILE A 154 16.78 8.47 4.88
C ILE A 154 16.99 7.06 5.39
N TYR A 155 16.67 6.05 4.59
CA TYR A 155 16.90 4.66 4.98
C TYR A 155 18.38 4.36 5.09
N GLY A 156 19.14 4.42 3.97
CA GLY A 156 20.57 4.19 3.93
C GLY A 156 21.00 2.98 4.77
N ASP A 157 22.09 3.18 5.54
CA ASP A 157 22.55 2.24 6.57
C ASP A 157 22.31 2.84 7.97
N GLN A 158 21.10 3.41 8.18
CA GLN A 158 20.74 4.11 9.42
C GLN A 158 20.08 3.16 10.42
N THR A 159 20.16 3.55 11.69
CA THR A 159 19.43 2.90 12.79
C THR A 159 18.54 3.93 13.45
N TYR A 160 17.26 3.61 13.61
CA TYR A 160 16.28 4.41 14.33
C TYR A 160 15.87 3.69 15.59
N ALA A 161 15.65 4.45 16.64
CA ALA A 161 15.04 3.96 17.87
C ALA A 161 13.80 4.79 18.14
N MET A 162 12.68 4.11 18.38
CA MET A 162 11.40 4.71 18.70
C MET A 162 10.91 4.12 20.01
N GLU A 163 10.36 4.93 20.87
CA GLU A 163 9.85 4.53 22.18
C GLU A 163 8.42 5.03 22.32
N ASN A 164 7.55 4.20 22.85
CA ASN A 164 6.24 4.59 23.34
C ASN A 164 6.05 4.09 24.79
N GLU A 165 4.86 4.25 25.36
CA GLU A 165 4.60 3.98 26.78
C GLU A 165 5.04 2.57 27.24
N ASN A 166 4.90 1.54 26.38
CA ASN A 166 5.11 0.13 26.74
C ASN A 166 6.04 -0.62 25.78
N ALA A 167 6.64 0.06 24.79
CA ALA A 167 7.46 -0.64 23.81
C ALA A 167 8.61 0.23 23.30
N VAL A 168 9.73 -0.43 23.01
CA VAL A 168 10.88 0.16 22.31
C VAL A 168 11.11 -0.59 21.01
N CYS A 169 11.16 0.14 19.91
CA CYS A 169 11.46 -0.40 18.59
C CYS A 169 12.84 0.08 18.14
N VAL A 170 13.70 -0.85 17.76
CA VAL A 170 14.98 -0.57 17.11
C VAL A 170 14.89 -1.03 15.66
N TRP A 171 15.01 -0.08 14.73
CA TRP A 171 14.86 -0.31 13.30
C TRP A 171 16.20 -0.04 12.61
N GLN A 172 16.84 -1.08 12.10
CA GLN A 172 18.14 -1.01 11.41
C GLN A 172 17.96 -1.27 9.92
N ASN A 173 18.45 -0.36 9.10
CA ASN A 173 18.34 -0.43 7.64
C ASN A 173 19.69 -0.81 7.02
N TYR A 174 19.62 -1.60 5.95
CA TYR A 174 20.78 -1.95 5.12
C TYR A 174 20.40 -1.82 3.65
N TYR A 175 20.74 -0.68 3.06
CA TYR A 175 20.44 -0.40 1.67
C TYR A 175 21.57 -0.80 0.74
N ASN A 176 21.26 -1.65 -0.25
CA ASN A 176 22.19 -2.06 -1.29
C ASN A 176 21.89 -1.32 -2.60
N GLY A 177 22.58 -0.21 -2.86
CA GLY A 177 22.39 0.62 -4.06
C GLY A 177 22.68 -0.10 -5.40
N LYS A 178 23.39 -1.26 -5.40
CA LYS A 178 23.65 -2.01 -6.63
C LYS A 178 22.42 -2.75 -7.15
N ASN A 179 21.63 -3.32 -6.26
CA ASN A 179 20.43 -4.05 -6.60
C ASN A 179 19.14 -3.31 -6.18
N GLY A 180 19.27 -2.20 -5.44
CA GLY A 180 18.17 -1.38 -4.94
C GLY A 180 17.31 -2.05 -3.87
N LEU A 181 17.82 -3.06 -3.17
CA LEU A 181 17.14 -3.70 -2.05
C LEU A 181 17.54 -3.04 -0.73
N CYS A 182 16.58 -2.86 0.15
CA CYS A 182 16.77 -2.48 1.53
C CYS A 182 16.25 -3.58 2.44
N ASP A 183 17.11 -4.06 3.33
CA ASP A 183 16.73 -4.97 4.40
C ASP A 183 16.49 -4.14 5.66
N PHE A 184 15.34 -4.34 6.29
CA PHE A 184 14.94 -3.72 7.55
C PHE A 184 14.94 -4.78 8.64
N TYR A 185 15.83 -4.64 9.61
CA TYR A 185 15.85 -5.47 10.82
C TYR A 185 15.16 -4.71 11.93
N ILE A 186 13.98 -5.19 12.30
CA ILE A 186 13.14 -4.56 13.29
C ILE A 186 13.17 -5.41 14.55
N THR A 187 13.63 -4.83 15.65
CA THR A 187 13.60 -5.46 16.98
C THR A 187 12.65 -4.66 17.85
N LEU A 188 11.59 -5.30 18.31
CA LEU A 188 10.63 -4.74 19.26
C LEU A 188 10.87 -5.34 20.64
N PHE A 189 10.88 -4.50 21.65
CA PHE A 189 10.86 -4.86 23.06
C PHE A 189 9.54 -4.35 23.65
N GLU A 190 8.68 -5.27 24.08
CA GLU A 190 7.39 -4.96 24.71
C GLU A 190 7.47 -5.24 26.20
N GLU A 191 7.08 -4.27 27.04
CA GLU A 191 7.03 -4.43 28.49
C GLU A 191 5.78 -5.22 28.89
N ASP A 192 6.00 -6.28 29.68
CA ASP A 192 4.93 -7.08 30.27
C ASP A 192 4.43 -6.46 31.62
N GLU A 193 3.37 -7.04 32.17
CA GLU A 193 2.76 -6.57 33.42
C GLU A 193 3.72 -6.62 34.62
N ASP A 194 4.78 -7.42 34.54
CA ASP A 194 5.81 -7.55 35.59
C ASP A 194 7.00 -6.58 35.38
N GLY A 195 6.96 -5.73 34.35
CA GLY A 195 8.04 -4.79 33.99
C GLY A 195 9.24 -5.47 33.32
N ARG A 196 9.05 -6.65 32.75
CA ARG A 196 10.05 -7.35 31.92
C ARG A 196 9.78 -7.11 30.46
N TYR A 197 10.83 -7.16 29.64
CA TYR A 197 10.71 -6.95 28.20
C TYR A 197 10.72 -8.28 27.44
N CYS A 198 9.67 -8.51 26.64
CA CYS A 198 9.65 -9.54 25.63
C CYS A 198 10.26 -8.97 24.33
N ARG A 199 11.16 -9.75 23.71
CA ARG A 199 11.81 -9.36 22.46
C ARG A 199 11.17 -10.07 21.27
N TYR A 200 10.88 -9.28 20.22
CA TYR A 200 10.40 -9.77 18.93
C TYR A 200 11.33 -9.25 17.84
N ASP A 201 11.69 -10.10 16.88
CA ASP A 201 12.54 -9.74 15.75
C ASP A 201 11.80 -10.02 14.46
N GLU A 202 11.83 -9.06 13.54
CA GLU A 202 11.25 -9.19 12.20
C GLU A 202 12.21 -8.65 11.15
N ILE A 203 12.22 -9.26 9.97
CA ILE A 203 13.02 -8.79 8.83
C ILE A 203 12.07 -8.50 7.68
N GLN A 204 12.05 -7.25 7.25
CA GLN A 204 11.32 -6.81 6.07
C GLN A 204 12.27 -6.46 4.95
N LYS A 205 11.77 -6.47 3.72
CA LYS A 205 12.55 -6.09 2.53
C LYS A 205 11.71 -5.22 1.63
N GLU A 206 12.31 -4.13 1.19
CA GLU A 206 11.75 -3.30 0.15
C GLU A 206 12.71 -3.17 -1.05
N LYS A 207 12.10 -2.84 -2.18
CA LYS A 207 12.80 -2.58 -3.44
C LYS A 207 12.60 -1.11 -3.82
N MET A 208 13.71 -0.42 -4.01
CA MET A 208 13.70 0.90 -4.63
C MET A 208 13.31 0.80 -6.11
N TYR A 209 12.26 1.50 -6.49
CA TYR A 209 11.83 1.67 -7.86
C TYR A 209 11.98 3.12 -8.30
N THR A 210 12.61 3.34 -9.45
CA THR A 210 12.59 4.66 -10.08
C THR A 210 11.26 4.86 -10.81
N LEU A 211 10.83 6.11 -10.97
CA LEU A 211 9.64 6.43 -11.75
C LEU A 211 9.70 5.87 -13.18
N LYS A 212 10.90 5.83 -13.79
CA LYS A 212 11.12 5.21 -15.11
C LYS A 212 10.84 3.70 -15.09
N MET A 213 11.25 2.99 -14.04
CA MET A 213 10.99 1.54 -13.90
C MET A 213 9.49 1.29 -13.77
N ILE A 214 8.79 2.09 -12.96
CA ILE A 214 7.33 1.99 -12.79
C ILE A 214 6.60 2.28 -14.10
N LYS A 215 6.92 3.38 -14.79
CA LYS A 215 6.32 3.72 -16.10
C LYS A 215 6.46 2.56 -17.11
N ASN A 216 7.64 1.94 -17.16
CA ASN A 216 7.87 0.80 -18.05
C ASN A 216 7.06 -0.45 -17.64
N ALA A 217 6.91 -0.70 -16.34
CA ALA A 217 6.14 -1.84 -15.85
C ALA A 217 4.63 -1.63 -16.07
N LEU A 218 4.11 -0.44 -15.84
CA LEU A 218 2.73 -0.05 -16.14
C LEU A 218 2.41 -0.24 -17.63
N ALA A 219 3.24 0.32 -18.53
CA ALA A 219 3.04 0.19 -19.97
C ALA A 219 3.01 -1.28 -20.42
N LYS A 220 3.87 -2.13 -19.84
CA LYS A 220 3.90 -3.57 -20.12
C LYS A 220 2.65 -4.31 -19.64
N ALA A 221 2.00 -3.80 -18.60
CA ALA A 221 0.74 -4.33 -18.05
C ALA A 221 -0.50 -3.72 -18.69
N SER A 222 -0.37 -2.87 -19.73
CA SER A 222 -1.47 -2.11 -20.35
C SER A 222 -2.19 -1.16 -19.37
N LEU A 223 -1.42 -0.64 -18.40
CA LEU A 223 -1.82 0.45 -17.53
C LEU A 223 -1.17 1.74 -18.04
N GLU A 224 -1.99 2.69 -18.48
CA GLU A 224 -1.50 4.01 -18.91
C GLU A 224 -1.07 4.83 -17.71
N PHE A 225 0.16 5.35 -17.75
CA PHE A 225 0.62 6.31 -16.75
C PHE A 225 -0.10 7.65 -16.92
N VAL A 226 -0.81 8.11 -15.88
CA VAL A 226 -1.56 9.37 -15.87
C VAL A 226 -0.74 10.49 -15.24
N GLY A 227 -0.17 10.26 -14.06
CA GLY A 227 0.59 11.27 -13.34
C GLY A 227 1.42 10.69 -12.19
N ALA A 228 2.37 11.49 -11.70
CA ALA A 228 3.13 11.21 -10.49
C ALA A 228 3.33 12.50 -9.69
N TYR A 229 3.06 12.46 -8.40
CA TYR A 229 3.03 13.62 -7.51
C TYR A 229 3.90 13.37 -6.28
N SER A 230 4.48 14.45 -5.73
CA SER A 230 5.32 14.41 -4.53
C SER A 230 4.55 14.76 -3.25
N ASP A 231 3.35 15.29 -3.39
CA ASP A 231 2.49 15.73 -2.28
C ASP A 231 1.00 15.70 -2.66
N PHE A 232 0.16 16.03 -1.70
CA PHE A 232 -1.30 16.08 -1.87
C PHE A 232 -1.81 17.36 -2.56
N ASN A 233 -0.90 18.26 -2.95
CA ASN A 233 -1.22 19.47 -3.74
C ASN A 233 -0.94 19.29 -5.22
N PHE A 234 -0.64 18.06 -5.66
CA PHE A 234 -0.32 17.72 -7.04
C PHE A 234 0.98 18.32 -7.57
N SER A 235 1.95 18.60 -6.69
CA SER A 235 3.30 18.96 -7.11
C SER A 235 3.93 17.79 -7.89
N GLU A 236 4.57 18.08 -9.02
CA GLU A 236 5.17 17.01 -9.84
C GLU A 236 6.29 16.29 -9.08
N ALA A 237 6.29 14.97 -9.14
CA ALA A 237 7.32 14.17 -8.49
C ALA A 237 8.67 14.29 -9.22
N SER A 238 9.75 14.31 -8.44
CA SER A 238 11.14 14.33 -8.89
C SER A 238 11.95 13.19 -8.29
N ASP A 239 13.21 13.08 -8.66
CA ASP A 239 14.15 12.12 -8.06
C ASP A 239 14.48 12.45 -6.58
N GLU A 240 14.16 13.67 -6.12
CA GLU A 240 14.32 14.13 -4.72
C GLU A 240 13.06 13.94 -3.88
N SER A 241 11.98 13.43 -4.46
CA SER A 241 10.75 13.14 -3.72
C SER A 241 10.96 11.94 -2.80
N GLU A 242 10.65 12.10 -1.52
CA GLU A 242 10.71 11.01 -0.53
C GLU A 242 9.68 9.93 -0.84
N ARG A 243 8.45 10.35 -1.17
CA ARG A 243 7.33 9.52 -1.57
C ARG A 243 6.79 10.01 -2.91
N ILE A 244 6.41 9.09 -3.75
CA ILE A 244 5.87 9.38 -5.08
C ILE A 244 4.51 8.72 -5.20
N TYR A 245 3.47 9.53 -5.33
CA TYR A 245 2.08 9.10 -5.57
C TYR A 245 1.85 8.96 -7.06
N ILE A 246 1.41 7.80 -7.50
CA ILE A 246 1.32 7.43 -8.91
C ILE A 246 -0.12 7.10 -9.26
N VAL A 247 -0.56 7.62 -10.40
CA VAL A 247 -1.87 7.34 -10.97
C VAL A 247 -1.68 6.65 -12.31
N ALA A 248 -2.38 5.53 -12.48
CA ALA A 248 -2.44 4.79 -13.73
C ALA A 248 -3.89 4.47 -14.10
N ARG A 249 -4.16 4.31 -15.40
CA ARG A 249 -5.49 4.02 -15.96
C ARG A 249 -5.46 2.70 -16.70
N CYS A 250 -6.46 1.87 -16.49
CA CYS A 250 -6.61 0.61 -17.19
C CYS A 250 -7.00 0.83 -18.66
N LYS A 251 -6.17 0.36 -19.60
CA LYS A 251 -6.48 0.39 -21.04
C LYS A 251 -6.93 -1.00 -21.47
N LYS A 252 -8.25 -1.17 -21.51
CA LYS A 252 -8.93 -2.33 -22.09
C LYS A 252 -9.90 -1.86 -23.16
N GLU A 253 -10.02 -2.64 -24.24
CA GLU A 253 -11.19 -2.50 -25.10
C GLU A 253 -12.43 -2.92 -24.32
N ALA A 254 -13.46 -2.09 -24.29
CA ALA A 254 -14.73 -2.46 -23.70
C ALA A 254 -15.23 -3.73 -24.42
N SER A 255 -15.20 -4.86 -23.75
CA SER A 255 -15.83 -6.08 -24.29
C SER A 255 -17.34 -5.90 -24.19
N TYR A 256 -17.92 -5.25 -25.16
CA TYR A 256 -19.37 -5.35 -25.36
C TYR A 256 -19.66 -6.82 -25.65
N GLY A 257 -20.25 -7.51 -24.69
CA GLY A 257 -20.67 -8.89 -24.85
C GLY A 257 -21.44 -9.03 -26.15
N LYS A 258 -20.93 -9.84 -27.06
CA LYS A 258 -21.76 -10.39 -28.13
C LYS A 258 -22.73 -11.31 -27.43
N LEU A 259 -23.97 -10.81 -27.21
CA LEU A 259 -25.13 -11.62 -26.91
C LEU A 259 -25.40 -12.61 -28.07
#